data_379dada43953b1bb3f9b27fd62537f8d
#
_entry.id   379dada43953b1bb3f9b27fd62537f8d
#
_cell.length_a   1.000
_cell.length_b   1.000
_cell.length_c   1.000
_cell.angle_alpha   90.00
_cell.angle_beta   90.00
_cell.angle_gamma   90.00
#
_symmetry.space_group_name_H-M   'P 1'
#
loop_
_entity.id
_entity.type
_entity.pdbx_description
1 polymer ?
#
loop_
_entity_poly.entity_id
_entity_poly.type
_entity_poly.pdbx_seq_one_letter_code
_entity_poly.pdbx_strand_id
1 'polypeptide(L)'
;MNIKMLKCLNVKMKSRGVSLIEMLAAVAIFAITIGAISGLFISAIRTQRRILATQELLDQTSYVLEYMGRALRMAKKDTSLVCLLTAKNYENGIDWIRFLKFESATATDVCYYFYLSGNRIYESKGGAVGVPLTSDKISVNFLKFNLSGDTIGESPNLQPRVTVFLEVLGRGATGEKPKIQIQTSTSQRPLDAP
;
A
#
# COMPACT_ATOMS: atom_id res chain seq x y z
N MET A 1 -75.83 -10.09 -27.63
CA MET A 1 -74.57 -9.93 -26.91
C MET A 1 -74.16 -11.32 -26.42
N ASN A 2 -73.32 -12.04 -27.23
CA ASN A 2 -72.99 -13.44 -27.00
C ASN A 2 -71.76 -13.57 -26.10
N ILE A 3 -71.97 -14.05 -24.89
CA ILE A 3 -70.89 -14.35 -23.96
C ILE A 3 -70.45 -15.79 -24.30
N LYS A 4 -69.32 -15.92 -25.01
CA LYS A 4 -68.65 -17.21 -25.21
C LYS A 4 -68.04 -17.65 -23.91
N MET A 5 -68.60 -18.72 -23.30
CA MET A 5 -68.02 -19.42 -22.14
C MET A 5 -66.59 -19.92 -22.50
N LEU A 6 -65.61 -19.40 -21.76
CA LEU A 6 -64.26 -19.95 -21.73
C LEU A 6 -64.35 -21.35 -21.09
N LYS A 7 -64.17 -22.38 -21.93
CA LYS A 7 -64.05 -23.78 -21.53
C LYS A 7 -62.74 -23.94 -20.80
N CYS A 8 -62.73 -23.98 -19.47
CA CYS A 8 -61.52 -24.35 -18.69
C CYS A 8 -61.08 -25.77 -19.08
N LEU A 9 -59.94 -25.82 -19.79
CA LEU A 9 -59.28 -27.08 -20.06
C LEU A 9 -58.76 -27.67 -18.77
N ASN A 10 -59.51 -28.60 -18.22
CA ASN A 10 -59.16 -29.41 -17.06
C ASN A 10 -58.04 -30.37 -17.45
N VAL A 11 -56.76 -29.88 -17.42
CA VAL A 11 -55.60 -30.72 -17.64
C VAL A 11 -55.44 -31.61 -16.43
N LYS A 12 -55.91 -32.84 -16.54
CA LYS A 12 -55.74 -33.88 -15.53
C LYS A 12 -54.26 -34.24 -15.48
N MET A 13 -53.49 -33.60 -14.58
CA MET A 13 -52.10 -33.96 -14.30
C MET A 13 -52.06 -35.39 -13.77
N LYS A 14 -51.59 -36.29 -14.60
CA LYS A 14 -51.37 -37.70 -14.24
C LYS A 14 -50.17 -37.72 -13.29
N SER A 15 -50.42 -37.88 -11.98
CA SER A 15 -49.36 -38.06 -10.98
C SER A 15 -48.62 -39.37 -11.27
N ARG A 16 -47.47 -39.26 -11.90
CA ARG A 16 -46.53 -40.37 -12.02
C ARG A 16 -45.72 -40.43 -10.72
N GLY A 17 -45.77 -41.57 -10.02
CA GLY A 17 -44.92 -41.82 -8.85
C GLY A 17 -43.43 -41.78 -9.30
N VAL A 18 -42.59 -41.15 -8.49
CA VAL A 18 -41.15 -41.08 -8.71
C VAL A 18 -40.53 -42.41 -8.25
N SER A 19 -39.68 -43.01 -9.09
CA SER A 19 -38.93 -44.21 -8.75
C SER A 19 -37.86 -43.92 -7.70
N LEU A 20 -37.59 -44.88 -6.79
CA LEU A 20 -36.56 -44.77 -5.77
C LEU A 20 -35.19 -44.51 -6.37
N ILE A 21 -34.87 -45.07 -7.53
CA ILE A 21 -33.62 -44.85 -8.27
C ILE A 21 -33.51 -43.41 -8.80
N GLU A 22 -34.65 -42.85 -9.22
CA GLU A 22 -34.69 -41.45 -9.73
C GLU A 22 -34.43 -40.46 -8.63
N MET A 23 -34.96 -40.69 -7.41
CA MET A 23 -34.66 -39.89 -6.23
C MET A 23 -33.18 -40.00 -5.84
N LEU A 24 -32.60 -41.20 -5.82
CA LEU A 24 -31.17 -41.38 -5.55
C LEU A 24 -30.30 -40.65 -6.55
N ALA A 25 -30.60 -40.75 -7.85
CA ALA A 25 -29.87 -40.05 -8.90
C ALA A 25 -29.98 -38.53 -8.75
N ALA A 26 -31.17 -38.01 -8.46
CA ALA A 26 -31.39 -36.58 -8.24
C ALA A 26 -30.58 -36.04 -7.04
N VAL A 27 -30.59 -36.76 -5.92
CA VAL A 27 -29.81 -36.37 -4.72
C VAL A 27 -28.31 -36.42 -4.98
N ALA A 28 -27.83 -37.42 -5.72
CA ALA A 28 -26.41 -37.52 -6.09
C ALA A 28 -25.95 -36.35 -6.96
N ILE A 29 -26.72 -36.01 -8.00
CA ILE A 29 -26.42 -34.84 -8.85
C ILE A 29 -26.47 -33.53 -8.05
N PHE A 30 -27.46 -33.37 -7.19
CA PHE A 30 -27.61 -32.22 -6.31
C PHE A 30 -26.43 -32.06 -5.36
N ALA A 31 -25.97 -33.13 -4.75
CA ALA A 31 -24.82 -33.11 -3.85
C ALA A 31 -23.50 -32.69 -4.58
N ILE A 32 -23.30 -33.21 -5.81
CA ILE A 32 -22.14 -32.84 -6.64
C ILE A 32 -22.19 -31.35 -7.02
N THR A 33 -23.36 -30.86 -7.44
CA THR A 33 -23.52 -29.45 -7.85
C THR A 33 -23.32 -28.50 -6.68
N ILE A 34 -23.85 -28.78 -5.50
CA ILE A 34 -23.62 -27.98 -4.28
C ILE A 34 -22.13 -28.00 -3.92
N GLY A 35 -21.48 -29.15 -3.96
CA GLY A 35 -20.04 -29.26 -3.68
C GLY A 35 -19.19 -28.39 -4.61
N ALA A 36 -19.48 -28.42 -5.90
CA ALA A 36 -18.79 -27.59 -6.90
C ALA A 36 -18.99 -26.09 -6.65
N ILE A 37 -20.25 -25.65 -6.43
CA ILE A 37 -20.57 -24.24 -6.12
C ILE A 37 -19.89 -23.78 -4.85
N SER A 38 -19.89 -24.60 -3.79
CA SER A 38 -19.24 -24.28 -2.52
C SER A 38 -17.74 -24.10 -2.67
N GLY A 39 -17.08 -24.93 -3.47
CA GLY A 39 -15.66 -24.82 -3.79
C GLY A 39 -15.30 -23.50 -4.49
N LEU A 40 -16.10 -23.10 -5.50
CA LEU A 40 -15.95 -21.83 -6.19
C LEU A 40 -16.13 -20.63 -5.24
N PHE A 41 -17.14 -20.69 -4.36
CA PHE A 41 -17.42 -19.63 -3.38
C PHE A 41 -16.26 -19.42 -2.39
N ILE A 42 -15.71 -20.50 -1.85
CA ILE A 42 -14.55 -20.44 -0.95
C ILE A 42 -13.33 -19.85 -1.69
N SER A 43 -13.09 -20.27 -2.93
CA SER A 43 -12.00 -19.72 -3.74
C SER A 43 -12.17 -18.21 -3.99
N ALA A 44 -13.39 -17.78 -4.33
CA ALA A 44 -13.71 -16.36 -4.53
C ALA A 44 -13.46 -15.52 -3.26
N ILE A 45 -13.89 -16.00 -2.08
CA ILE A 45 -13.65 -15.30 -0.81
C ILE A 45 -12.16 -15.18 -0.51
N ARG A 46 -11.37 -16.23 -0.72
CA ARG A 46 -9.91 -16.19 -0.51
C ARG A 46 -9.26 -15.17 -1.42
N THR A 47 -9.62 -15.16 -2.70
CA THR A 47 -9.12 -14.19 -3.68
C THR A 47 -9.48 -12.75 -3.29
N GLN A 48 -10.73 -12.52 -2.86
CA GLN A 48 -11.19 -11.19 -2.43
C GLN A 48 -10.41 -10.69 -1.22
N ARG A 49 -10.16 -11.53 -0.22
CA ARG A 49 -9.34 -11.17 0.96
C ARG A 49 -7.91 -10.81 0.57
N ARG A 50 -7.31 -11.52 -0.38
CA ARG A 50 -5.97 -11.22 -0.90
C ARG A 50 -5.95 -9.86 -1.61
N ILE A 51 -6.95 -9.57 -2.43
CA ILE A 51 -7.07 -8.29 -3.13
C ILE A 51 -7.19 -7.15 -2.13
N LEU A 52 -8.05 -7.25 -1.12
CA LEU A 52 -8.22 -6.22 -0.08
C LEU A 52 -6.92 -5.99 0.70
N ALA A 53 -6.21 -7.04 1.08
CA ALA A 53 -4.92 -6.91 1.76
C ALA A 53 -3.86 -6.24 0.88
N THR A 54 -3.87 -6.50 -0.43
CA THR A 54 -2.97 -5.83 -1.39
C THR A 54 -3.33 -4.36 -1.57
N GLN A 55 -4.62 -4.02 -1.64
CA GLN A 55 -5.07 -2.63 -1.72
C GLN A 55 -4.66 -1.84 -0.48
N GLU A 56 -4.89 -2.37 0.73
CA GLU A 56 -4.48 -1.72 1.97
C GLU A 56 -2.96 -1.48 2.01
N LEU A 57 -2.18 -2.48 1.55
CA LEU A 57 -0.73 -2.35 1.45
C LEU A 57 -0.30 -1.25 0.48
N LEU A 58 -0.94 -1.16 -0.70
CA LEU A 58 -0.68 -0.13 -1.70
C LEU A 58 -1.03 1.26 -1.19
N ASP A 59 -2.19 1.42 -0.58
CA ASP A 59 -2.67 2.70 -0.06
C ASP A 59 -1.72 3.27 1.00
N GLN A 60 -1.34 2.44 1.97
CA GLN A 60 -0.41 2.86 3.01
C GLN A 60 0.99 3.16 2.46
N THR A 61 1.48 2.32 1.56
CA THR A 61 2.80 2.52 0.94
C THR A 61 2.83 3.81 0.12
N SER A 62 1.78 4.06 -0.67
CA SER A 62 1.65 5.28 -1.47
C SER A 62 1.58 6.53 -0.59
N TYR A 63 0.81 6.48 0.51
CA TYR A 63 0.74 7.58 1.47
C TYR A 63 2.11 7.91 2.06
N VAL A 64 2.85 6.90 2.53
CA VAL A 64 4.18 7.11 3.13
C VAL A 64 5.17 7.68 2.12
N LEU A 65 5.20 7.12 0.89
CA LEU A 65 6.09 7.60 -0.16
C LEU A 65 5.75 9.03 -0.60
N GLU A 66 4.48 9.37 -0.71
CA GLU A 66 4.04 10.72 -1.05
C GLU A 66 4.39 11.71 0.07
N TYR A 67 4.15 11.35 1.32
CA TYR A 67 4.50 12.16 2.47
C TYR A 67 6.01 12.43 2.53
N MET A 68 6.83 11.37 2.47
CA MET A 68 8.28 11.48 2.45
C MET A 68 8.76 12.28 1.23
N GLY A 69 8.20 12.02 0.04
CA GLY A 69 8.54 12.71 -1.18
C GLY A 69 8.27 14.21 -1.12
N ARG A 70 7.13 14.62 -0.53
CA ARG A 70 6.84 16.06 -0.29
C ARG A 70 7.83 16.68 0.68
N ALA A 71 8.16 16.00 1.78
CA ALA A 71 9.11 16.48 2.76
C ALA A 71 10.51 16.64 2.14
N LEU A 72 10.98 15.63 1.40
CA LEU A 72 12.28 15.64 0.73
C LEU A 72 12.40 16.74 -0.33
N ARG A 73 11.33 17.04 -1.09
CA ARG A 73 11.34 18.15 -2.07
C ARG A 73 11.56 19.51 -1.44
N MET A 74 11.18 19.67 -0.18
CA MET A 74 11.25 20.93 0.56
C MET A 74 12.53 21.03 1.40
N ALA A 75 13.46 20.11 1.25
CA ALA A 75 14.75 20.14 1.91
C ALA A 75 15.54 21.40 1.50
N LYS A 76 16.29 21.95 2.44
CA LYS A 76 17.16 23.11 2.28
C LYS A 76 18.60 22.72 2.56
N LYS A 77 19.53 23.42 1.97
CA LYS A 77 20.96 23.29 2.30
C LYS A 77 21.21 23.77 3.73
N ASP A 78 21.79 22.91 4.54
CA ASP A 78 22.17 23.25 5.91
C ASP A 78 23.54 23.93 5.95
N THR A 79 23.54 25.24 5.76
CA THR A 79 24.78 26.06 5.84
C THR A 79 25.17 26.33 7.28
N SER A 80 24.23 26.22 8.20
CA SER A 80 24.44 26.54 9.64
C SER A 80 24.85 25.31 10.44
N LEU A 81 24.90 24.12 9.81
CA LEU A 81 25.27 22.84 10.45
C LEU A 81 24.40 22.51 11.68
N VAL A 82 23.13 22.88 11.65
CA VAL A 82 22.17 22.65 12.74
C VAL A 82 21.65 21.21 12.73
N CYS A 83 21.56 20.62 11.54
CA CYS A 83 20.97 19.31 11.31
C CYS A 83 21.99 18.30 10.78
N LEU A 84 22.83 18.72 9.84
CA LEU A 84 23.76 17.86 9.10
C LEU A 84 25.20 18.10 9.57
N LEU A 85 26.06 17.09 9.37
CA LEU A 85 27.49 17.21 9.71
C LEU A 85 28.28 18.06 8.71
N THR A 86 27.74 18.28 7.52
CA THR A 86 28.37 19.05 6.44
C THR A 86 27.32 19.93 5.75
N ALA A 87 27.76 21.02 5.12
CA ALA A 87 26.87 21.93 4.38
C ALA A 87 26.29 21.30 3.12
N LYS A 88 25.35 20.40 3.27
CA LYS A 88 24.63 19.64 2.24
C LYS A 88 23.11 19.79 2.37
N ASN A 89 22.37 19.23 1.44
CA ASN A 89 20.91 19.19 1.50
C ASN A 89 20.41 17.95 2.23
N TYR A 90 21.15 16.83 2.10
CA TYR A 90 20.78 15.55 2.68
C TYR A 90 22.00 14.84 3.28
N GLU A 91 21.71 14.05 4.30
CA GLU A 91 22.63 13.06 4.84
C GLU A 91 21.89 11.74 5.01
N ASN A 92 22.46 10.64 4.53
CA ASN A 92 21.84 9.32 4.62
C ASN A 92 22.80 8.26 5.16
N GLY A 93 22.22 7.23 5.76
CA GLY A 93 22.88 5.97 6.09
C GLY A 93 22.28 4.81 5.33
N ILE A 94 22.34 3.62 5.94
CA ILE A 94 21.86 2.39 5.31
C ILE A 94 20.34 2.44 5.13
N ASP A 95 19.61 2.82 6.18
CA ASP A 95 18.15 2.75 6.32
C ASP A 95 17.51 4.03 6.86
N TRP A 96 18.23 5.15 6.73
CA TRP A 96 17.77 6.44 7.19
C TRP A 96 18.25 7.59 6.31
N ILE A 97 17.51 8.72 6.41
CA ILE A 97 17.86 9.99 5.78
C ILE A 97 17.53 11.16 6.72
N ARG A 98 18.39 12.16 6.73
CA ARG A 98 18.26 13.39 7.51
C ARG A 98 18.41 14.60 6.61
N PHE A 99 17.63 15.64 6.87
CA PHE A 99 17.67 16.90 6.11
C PHE A 99 17.03 18.05 6.88
N LEU A 100 17.42 19.27 6.52
CA LEU A 100 16.83 20.50 7.05
C LEU A 100 15.64 20.92 6.18
N LYS A 101 14.55 21.33 6.81
CA LYS A 101 13.35 21.81 6.11
C LYS A 101 12.75 22.99 6.87
N PHE A 102 12.31 24.02 6.14
CA PHE A 102 11.53 25.11 6.72
C PHE A 102 10.13 24.64 7.09
N GLU A 103 9.73 24.83 8.33
CA GLU A 103 8.40 24.51 8.84
C GLU A 103 7.57 25.80 8.94
N SER A 104 6.53 25.91 8.12
CA SER A 104 5.69 27.10 8.04
C SER A 104 4.92 27.38 9.35
N ALA A 105 4.57 26.33 10.09
CA ALA A 105 3.80 26.43 11.33
C ALA A 105 4.60 27.11 12.47
N THR A 106 5.89 26.88 12.51
CA THR A 106 6.78 27.45 13.54
C THR A 106 7.64 28.61 13.02
N ALA A 107 7.58 28.87 11.70
CA ALA A 107 8.44 29.82 11.00
C ALA A 107 9.94 29.60 11.23
N THR A 108 10.36 28.35 11.45
CA THR A 108 11.74 27.94 11.74
C THR A 108 12.19 26.80 10.85
N ASP A 109 13.51 26.68 10.71
CA ASP A 109 14.11 25.51 10.08
C ASP A 109 14.16 24.36 11.08
N VAL A 110 13.65 23.20 10.70
CA VAL A 110 13.53 22.00 11.53
C VAL A 110 14.28 20.85 10.89
N CYS A 111 15.05 20.12 11.69
CA CYS A 111 15.73 18.91 11.28
C CYS A 111 14.73 17.75 11.18
N TYR A 112 14.59 17.19 9.99
CA TYR A 112 13.76 16.01 9.71
C TYR A 112 14.63 14.78 9.61
N TYR A 113 14.16 13.69 10.19
CA TYR A 113 14.83 12.40 10.19
C TYR A 113 13.84 11.28 9.92
N PHE A 114 14.01 10.58 8.80
CA PHE A 114 13.26 9.36 8.46
C PHE A 114 14.17 8.16 8.65
N TYR A 115 13.70 7.14 9.34
CA TYR A 115 14.48 5.94 9.61
C TYR A 115 13.60 4.69 9.76
N LEU A 116 14.20 3.53 9.51
CA LEU A 116 13.58 2.24 9.72
C LEU A 116 13.93 1.72 11.11
N SER A 117 12.94 1.34 11.89
CA SER A 117 13.15 0.67 13.18
C SER A 117 12.05 -0.36 13.41
N GLY A 118 12.41 -1.57 13.82
CA GLY A 118 11.46 -2.65 14.12
C GLY A 118 10.44 -2.93 13.01
N ASN A 119 10.86 -2.89 11.74
CA ASN A 119 10.02 -3.09 10.56
C ASN A 119 8.96 -1.99 10.33
N ARG A 120 9.16 -0.79 10.89
CA ARG A 120 8.30 0.38 10.68
C ARG A 120 9.15 1.60 10.34
N ILE A 121 8.61 2.47 9.50
CA ILE A 121 9.23 3.76 9.18
C ILE A 121 8.78 4.77 10.22
N TYR A 122 9.74 5.49 10.76
CA TYR A 122 9.54 6.56 11.75
C TYR A 122 9.97 7.90 11.18
N GLU A 123 9.32 8.95 11.68
CA GLU A 123 9.71 10.34 11.48
C GLU A 123 10.07 10.95 12.83
N SER A 124 11.21 11.65 12.91
CA SER A 124 11.57 12.52 14.01
C SER A 124 11.76 13.94 13.48
N LYS A 125 11.28 14.93 14.21
CA LYS A 125 11.38 16.37 13.90
C LYS A 125 12.09 17.08 15.04
N GLY A 126 13.14 17.84 14.73
CA GLY A 126 13.87 18.62 15.71
C GLY A 126 14.46 17.81 16.87
N GLY A 127 14.78 16.53 16.65
CA GLY A 127 15.28 15.63 17.70
C GLY A 127 14.21 15.06 18.63
N ALA A 128 12.92 15.28 18.35
CA ALA A 128 11.83 14.69 19.12
C ALA A 128 11.77 13.17 18.95
N VAL A 129 11.03 12.49 19.83
CA VAL A 129 10.77 11.05 19.75
C VAL A 129 10.12 10.72 18.41
N GLY A 130 10.60 9.67 17.76
CA GLY A 130 10.10 9.25 16.46
C GLY A 130 8.64 8.82 16.48
N VAL A 131 7.86 9.34 15.54
CA VAL A 131 6.46 8.97 15.32
C VAL A 131 6.39 7.99 14.16
N PRO A 132 5.68 6.84 14.29
CA PRO A 132 5.57 5.88 13.20
C PRO A 132 4.73 6.44 12.06
N LEU A 133 5.25 6.39 10.84
CA LEU A 133 4.54 6.75 9.61
C LEU A 133 3.76 5.56 9.04
N THR A 134 4.21 4.33 9.32
CA THR A 134 3.55 3.11 8.88
C THR A 134 2.72 2.51 10.01
N SER A 135 1.55 1.94 9.66
CA SER A 135 0.72 1.23 10.64
C SER A 135 1.36 -0.11 11.04
N ASP A 136 0.79 -0.75 12.05
CA ASP A 136 1.16 -2.10 12.48
C ASP A 136 0.67 -3.22 11.54
N LYS A 137 -0.20 -2.87 10.58
CA LYS A 137 -0.74 -3.82 9.59
C LYS A 137 0.22 -4.16 8.46
N ILE A 138 1.26 -3.37 8.27
CA ILE A 138 2.31 -3.59 7.27
C ILE A 138 3.67 -3.77 7.94
N SER A 139 4.57 -4.46 7.26
CA SER A 139 5.94 -4.69 7.70
C SER A 139 6.91 -4.21 6.64
N VAL A 140 7.75 -3.27 6.98
CA VAL A 140 8.79 -2.75 6.10
C VAL A 140 10.04 -3.62 6.28
N ASN A 141 10.42 -4.36 5.24
CA ASN A 141 11.60 -5.23 5.28
C ASN A 141 12.86 -4.52 4.85
N PHE A 142 12.71 -3.55 3.94
CA PHE A 142 13.84 -2.86 3.35
C PHE A 142 13.47 -1.42 3.07
N LEU A 143 14.34 -0.51 3.49
CA LEU A 143 14.29 0.92 3.19
C LEU A 143 15.72 1.35 2.89
N LYS A 144 15.93 2.00 1.73
CA LYS A 144 17.23 2.56 1.37
C LYS A 144 17.05 3.88 0.65
N PHE A 145 17.93 4.80 0.97
CA PHE A 145 18.00 6.10 0.30
C PHE A 145 19.31 6.19 -0.50
N ASN A 146 19.20 6.58 -1.74
CA ASN A 146 20.36 6.86 -2.60
C ASN A 146 20.33 8.32 -3.00
N LEU A 147 21.42 9.02 -2.73
CA LEU A 147 21.59 10.45 -3.05
C LEU A 147 22.38 10.60 -4.35
N SER A 148 22.01 11.58 -5.15
CA SER A 148 22.76 12.02 -6.31
C SER A 148 22.67 13.53 -6.47
N GLY A 149 23.76 14.17 -6.91
CA GLY A 149 23.81 15.62 -7.10
C GLY A 149 23.98 16.44 -5.80
N ASP A 150 24.28 15.79 -4.67
CA ASP A 150 24.48 16.46 -3.35
C ASP A 150 25.90 16.24 -2.81
N THR A 151 26.83 15.78 -3.65
CA THR A 151 28.20 15.48 -3.26
C THR A 151 29.06 16.74 -3.38
N ILE A 152 29.90 17.01 -2.37
CA ILE A 152 30.88 18.08 -2.42
C ILE A 152 31.87 17.79 -3.55
N GLY A 153 31.92 18.65 -4.58
CA GLY A 153 32.77 18.49 -5.75
C GLY A 153 32.09 17.98 -7.01
N GLU A 154 30.79 17.60 -6.95
CA GLU A 154 30.00 17.44 -8.16
C GLU A 154 29.64 18.81 -8.76
N SER A 155 29.38 18.84 -10.08
CA SER A 155 29.07 20.07 -10.81
C SER A 155 28.02 20.91 -10.05
N PRO A 156 28.30 22.23 -9.85
CA PRO A 156 27.42 23.10 -9.03
C PRO A 156 25.99 23.26 -9.58
N ASN A 157 25.71 22.69 -10.75
CA ASN A 157 24.45 22.80 -11.46
C ASN A 157 23.60 21.51 -11.39
N LEU A 158 24.04 20.48 -10.66
CA LEU A 158 23.24 19.25 -10.50
C LEU A 158 22.25 19.43 -9.34
N GLN A 159 20.97 19.34 -9.68
CA GLN A 159 19.91 19.39 -8.67
C GLN A 159 19.94 18.13 -7.79
N PRO A 160 20.00 18.29 -6.46
CA PRO A 160 19.95 17.16 -5.53
C PRO A 160 18.73 16.28 -5.75
N ARG A 161 18.95 14.96 -5.78
CA ARG A 161 17.93 13.94 -5.99
C ARG A 161 18.08 12.83 -4.97
N VAL A 162 16.96 12.43 -4.39
CA VAL A 162 16.87 11.28 -3.50
C VAL A 162 16.06 10.18 -4.19
N THR A 163 16.65 9.00 -4.30
CA THR A 163 15.97 7.79 -4.76
C THR A 163 15.68 6.92 -3.54
N VAL A 164 14.41 6.60 -3.31
CA VAL A 164 13.93 5.76 -2.22
C VAL A 164 13.62 4.39 -2.77
N PHE A 165 14.20 3.35 -2.17
CA PHE A 165 13.89 1.95 -2.41
C PHE A 165 13.15 1.42 -1.19
N LEU A 166 12.00 0.85 -1.40
CA LEU A 166 11.14 0.36 -0.32
C LEU A 166 10.59 -1.01 -0.65
N GLU A 167 10.72 -1.94 0.30
CA GLU A 167 10.09 -3.26 0.26
C GLU A 167 9.14 -3.40 1.46
N VAL A 168 7.88 -3.69 1.16
CA VAL A 168 6.82 -3.79 2.17
C VAL A 168 6.07 -5.11 2.01
N LEU A 169 5.76 -5.71 3.14
CA LEU A 169 4.92 -6.91 3.26
C LEU A 169 3.62 -6.56 3.98
N GLY A 170 2.51 -7.05 3.46
CA GLY A 170 1.24 -7.02 4.17
C GLY A 170 1.24 -8.02 5.33
N ARG A 171 0.64 -7.64 6.47
CA ARG A 171 0.30 -8.58 7.53
C ARG A 171 -1.00 -9.28 7.17
N GLY A 172 -0.94 -10.53 6.76
CA GLY A 172 -2.10 -11.40 6.53
C GLY A 172 -2.00 -12.66 7.35
N ALA A 173 -3.14 -13.20 7.83
CA ALA A 173 -3.21 -14.52 8.40
C ALA A 173 -2.97 -15.57 7.29
N THR A 174 -2.10 -16.53 7.55
CA THR A 174 -1.97 -17.83 6.85
C THR A 174 -2.24 -17.81 5.35
N GLY A 175 -1.24 -17.43 4.58
CA GLY A 175 -1.25 -17.40 3.13
C GLY A 175 -0.08 -16.55 2.66
N GLU A 176 0.22 -16.56 1.39
CA GLU A 176 1.24 -15.69 0.81
C GLU A 176 0.95 -14.22 1.17
N LYS A 177 1.78 -13.64 2.03
CA LYS A 177 1.70 -12.22 2.37
C LYS A 177 1.95 -11.40 1.12
N PRO A 178 1.07 -10.47 0.74
CA PRO A 178 1.34 -9.61 -0.41
C PRO A 178 2.64 -8.83 -0.15
N LYS A 179 3.51 -8.82 -1.14
CA LYS A 179 4.81 -8.15 -1.12
C LYS A 179 4.84 -7.12 -2.24
N ILE A 180 5.31 -5.92 -1.92
CA ILE A 180 5.49 -4.85 -2.88
C ILE A 180 6.91 -4.31 -2.75
N GLN A 181 7.56 -4.09 -3.90
CA GLN A 181 8.83 -3.39 -4.02
C GLN A 181 8.61 -2.15 -4.88
N ILE A 182 8.96 -1.01 -4.35
CA ILE A 182 8.79 0.28 -5.03
C ILE A 182 10.11 1.04 -5.00
N GLN A 183 10.40 1.66 -6.14
CA GLN A 183 11.45 2.66 -6.29
C GLN A 183 10.81 3.97 -6.73
N THR A 184 11.15 5.06 -6.06
CA THR A 184 10.73 6.40 -6.45
C THR A 184 11.88 7.37 -6.32
N SER A 185 11.93 8.37 -7.19
CA SER A 185 12.96 9.42 -7.15
C SER A 185 12.30 10.77 -7.00
N THR A 186 12.84 11.58 -6.11
CA THR A 186 12.37 12.92 -5.83
C THR A 186 13.53 13.89 -5.97
N SER A 187 13.38 14.93 -6.80
CA SER A 187 14.35 16.04 -6.87
C SER A 187 13.94 17.13 -5.89
N GLN A 188 14.92 17.75 -5.28
CA GLN A 188 14.72 18.95 -4.46
C GLN A 188 14.10 20.06 -5.32
N ARG A 189 13.24 20.87 -4.72
CA ARG A 189 12.83 22.12 -5.36
C ARG A 189 14.00 23.10 -5.27
N PRO A 190 14.33 23.87 -6.32
CA PRO A 190 15.42 24.84 -6.27
C PRO A 190 15.04 25.97 -5.28
N LEU A 191 15.37 25.76 -4.01
CA LEU A 191 15.25 26.78 -2.95
C LEU A 191 16.55 27.54 -2.73
N ASP A 192 17.64 27.04 -3.36
CA ASP A 192 19.00 27.58 -3.20
C ASP A 192 19.43 28.42 -4.41
N ALA A 193 18.49 28.89 -5.24
CA ALA A 193 18.79 29.87 -6.27
C ALA A 193 19.20 31.18 -5.58
N PRO A 194 20.33 31.80 -5.98
CA PRO A 194 20.84 33.04 -5.40
C PRO A 194 19.85 34.21 -5.57
#